data_98921c8036817ec8e5d3ab6cb2470861
#
_entry.id   98921c8036817ec8e5d3ab6cb2470861
#
_cell.length_a   1.000
_cell.length_b   1.000
_cell.length_c   1.000
_cell.angle_alpha   90.00
_cell.angle_beta   90.00
_cell.angle_gamma   90.00
#
_symmetry.space_group_name_H-M   'P 1'
#
loop_
_entity.id
_entity.type
_entity.pdbx_description
1 polymer ?
#
loop_
_entity_poly.entity_id
_entity_poly.type
_entity_poly.pdbx_seq_one_letter_code
_entity_poly.pdbx_strand_id
1 'polypeptide(L)'
;MITIEIVRNLALALPRTTETRLPGGPAFRVQRKLFARALPDDVLFVRVDAAHRRTLLRAKPETYFTSEHYAGFPCVLVRLKWIAAEEMRALLTHAWRLNAGVRIVAAFDAEAPTNLPAAS
;
A
#
# COMPACT_ATOMS: atom_id res chain seq x y z
N MET A 1 2.40 -12.77 -9.42
CA MET A 1 1.54 -13.19 -8.28
C MET A 1 2.29 -13.09 -6.98
N ILE A 2 1.69 -12.51 -5.97
CA ILE A 2 2.29 -12.46 -4.64
C ILE A 2 1.27 -12.93 -3.61
N THR A 3 1.77 -13.27 -2.42
CA THR A 3 0.94 -13.75 -1.34
C THR A 3 0.79 -12.67 -0.28
N ILE A 4 -0.16 -12.87 0.63
CA ILE A 4 -0.34 -11.95 1.74
C ILE A 4 0.91 -11.92 2.65
N GLU A 5 1.67 -13.00 2.68
CA GLU A 5 2.93 -13.02 3.42
C GLU A 5 3.93 -12.02 2.85
N ILE A 6 4.01 -11.94 1.54
CA ILE A 6 4.89 -10.98 0.88
C ILE A 6 4.41 -9.56 1.18
N VAL A 7 3.10 -9.33 1.09
CA VAL A 7 2.51 -8.03 1.43
C VAL A 7 2.88 -7.66 2.87
N ARG A 8 2.73 -8.60 3.78
CA ARG A 8 3.02 -8.38 5.18
C ARG A 8 4.47 -7.96 5.39
N ASN A 9 5.39 -8.68 4.76
CA ASN A 9 6.81 -8.35 4.88
C ASN A 9 7.13 -6.97 4.32
N LEU A 10 6.55 -6.63 3.18
CA LEU A 10 6.76 -5.32 2.57
C LEU A 10 6.18 -4.19 3.44
N ALA A 11 4.99 -4.39 3.97
CA ALA A 11 4.35 -3.37 4.79
C ALA A 11 5.09 -3.16 6.11
N LEU A 12 5.49 -4.24 6.75
CA LEU A 12 6.16 -4.14 8.05
C LEU A 12 7.59 -3.63 7.94
N ALA A 13 8.15 -3.62 6.74
CA ALA A 13 9.44 -3.00 6.51
C ALA A 13 9.37 -1.48 6.53
N LEU A 14 8.18 -0.91 6.39
CA LEU A 14 8.00 0.54 6.44
C LEU A 14 7.97 1.01 7.89
N PRO A 15 8.62 2.13 8.21
CA PRO A 15 8.77 2.58 9.60
C PRO A 15 7.44 2.79 10.31
N ARG A 16 7.41 2.45 11.57
CA ARG A 16 6.26 2.69 12.45
C ARG A 16 4.98 1.99 12.00
N THR A 17 5.11 0.96 11.16
CA THR A 17 3.96 0.19 10.71
C THR A 17 3.66 -0.90 11.71
N THR A 18 2.39 -1.03 12.06
CA THR A 18 1.92 -2.09 12.95
C THR A 18 0.89 -2.93 12.22
N GLU A 19 0.78 -4.16 12.64
CA GLU A 19 -0.18 -5.09 12.09
C GLU A 19 -1.28 -5.36 13.11
N THR A 20 -2.53 -5.32 12.66
CA THR A 20 -3.67 -5.72 13.47
C THR A 20 -4.46 -6.74 12.67
N ARG A 21 -5.43 -7.37 13.33
CA ARG A 21 -6.23 -8.38 12.67
C ARG A 21 -7.65 -7.87 12.51
N LEU A 22 -8.14 -7.94 11.30
CA LEU A 22 -9.52 -7.58 10.97
C LEU A 22 -10.17 -8.75 10.27
N PRO A 23 -11.50 -8.76 10.13
CA PRO A 23 -12.13 -9.80 9.30
C PRO A 23 -11.51 -9.79 7.92
N GLY A 24 -11.11 -10.95 7.43
CA GLY A 24 -10.45 -11.07 6.14
C GLY A 24 -8.94 -11.21 6.24
N GLY A 25 -8.32 -10.84 7.36
CA GLY A 25 -6.89 -11.04 7.54
C GLY A 25 -6.17 -9.85 8.16
N PRO A 26 -4.86 -9.77 7.94
CA PRO A 26 -4.07 -8.69 8.55
C PRO A 26 -4.38 -7.33 7.96
N ALA A 27 -4.21 -6.32 8.80
CA ALA A 27 -4.36 -4.93 8.42
C ALA A 27 -3.13 -4.17 8.90
N PHE A 28 -2.71 -3.17 8.13
CA PHE A 28 -1.48 -2.45 8.39
C PHE A 28 -1.77 -0.97 8.60
N ARG A 29 -1.23 -0.44 9.70
CA ARG A 29 -1.46 0.94 10.10
C ARG A 29 -0.14 1.63 10.35
N VAL A 30 -0.11 2.93 10.12
CA VAL A 30 0.97 3.80 10.55
C VAL A 30 0.33 4.91 11.37
N GLN A 31 0.81 5.09 12.60
CA GLN A 31 0.24 6.06 13.52
C GLN A 31 -1.29 5.93 13.61
N ARG A 32 -1.77 4.69 13.72
CA ARG A 32 -3.19 4.35 13.87
C ARG A 32 -4.00 4.50 12.59
N LYS A 33 -3.41 5.00 11.52
CA LYS A 33 -4.14 5.18 10.27
C LYS A 33 -3.96 3.96 9.41
N LEU A 34 -5.07 3.36 9.01
CA LEU A 34 -5.06 2.20 8.15
C LEU A 34 -4.61 2.59 6.75
N PHE A 35 -3.61 1.91 6.21
CA PHE A 35 -3.21 2.18 4.84
C PHE A 35 -3.31 0.95 3.93
N ALA A 36 -3.46 -0.24 4.49
CA ALA A 36 -3.69 -1.44 3.69
C ALA A 36 -4.32 -2.52 4.56
N ARG A 37 -5.15 -3.37 3.96
CA ARG A 37 -5.70 -4.52 4.68
C ARG A 37 -6.06 -5.63 3.72
N ALA A 38 -5.90 -6.86 4.18
CA ALA A 38 -6.30 -8.02 3.42
C ALA A 38 -7.82 -8.16 3.40
N LEU A 39 -8.34 -8.52 2.25
CA LEU A 39 -9.75 -8.82 2.06
C LEU A 39 -9.86 -10.26 1.55
N PRO A 40 -11.08 -10.83 1.53
CA PRO A 40 -11.25 -12.17 0.97
C PRO A 40 -10.83 -12.25 -0.49
N ASP A 41 -10.57 -13.47 -0.95
CA ASP A 41 -10.30 -13.79 -2.36
C ASP A 41 -9.00 -13.18 -2.89
N ASP A 42 -7.99 -13.10 -2.03
CA ASP A 42 -6.66 -12.59 -2.43
C ASP A 42 -6.72 -11.17 -2.97
N VAL A 43 -7.53 -10.35 -2.32
CA VAL A 43 -7.65 -8.94 -2.64
C VAL A 43 -7.06 -8.12 -1.50
N LEU A 44 -6.38 -7.05 -1.84
CA LEU A 44 -5.83 -6.12 -0.86
C LEU A 44 -6.47 -4.76 -1.03
N PHE A 45 -6.96 -4.20 0.07
CA PHE A 45 -7.40 -2.81 0.12
C PHE A 45 -6.16 -1.95 0.36
N VAL A 46 -5.96 -0.91 -0.44
CA VAL A 46 -4.83 0.01 -0.27
C VAL A 46 -5.36 1.44 -0.36
N ARG A 47 -5.01 2.24 0.63
CA ARG A 47 -5.47 3.62 0.68
C ARG A 47 -4.62 4.48 -0.24
N VAL A 48 -5.26 5.16 -1.17
CA VAL A 48 -4.58 6.04 -2.13
C VAL A 48 -5.43 7.27 -2.34
N ASP A 49 -4.82 8.33 -2.86
CA ASP A 49 -5.60 9.53 -3.19
C ASP A 49 -6.32 9.32 -4.52
N ALA A 50 -7.24 10.23 -4.83
CA ALA A 50 -8.09 10.10 -6.01
C ALA A 50 -7.29 10.09 -7.31
N ALA A 51 -6.25 10.91 -7.38
CA ALA A 51 -5.45 10.99 -8.59
C ALA A 51 -4.70 9.69 -8.84
N HIS A 52 -4.09 9.15 -7.80
CA HIS A 52 -3.36 7.89 -7.92
C HIS A 52 -4.31 6.75 -8.26
N ARG A 53 -5.49 6.75 -7.64
CA ARG A 53 -6.51 5.74 -7.95
C ARG A 53 -6.86 5.73 -9.43
N ARG A 54 -7.13 6.90 -9.99
CA ARG A 54 -7.48 7.01 -11.41
C ARG A 54 -6.36 6.49 -12.30
N THR A 55 -5.13 6.83 -11.96
CA THR A 55 -3.98 6.38 -12.73
C THR A 55 -3.86 4.87 -12.72
N LEU A 56 -4.01 4.26 -11.55
CA LEU A 56 -3.89 2.81 -11.42
C LEU A 56 -5.02 2.08 -12.15
N LEU A 57 -6.24 2.56 -11.99
CA LEU A 57 -7.40 1.92 -12.64
C LEU A 57 -7.29 1.97 -14.15
N ARG A 58 -6.76 3.06 -14.67
CA ARG A 58 -6.62 3.22 -16.12
C ARG A 58 -5.46 2.40 -16.66
N ALA A 59 -4.36 2.35 -15.91
CA ALA A 59 -3.14 1.69 -16.40
C ALA A 59 -3.25 0.17 -16.39
N LYS A 60 -3.85 -0.40 -15.35
CA LYS A 60 -3.89 -1.85 -15.19
C LYS A 60 -5.22 -2.30 -14.61
N PRO A 61 -6.30 -2.26 -15.42
CA PRO A 61 -7.62 -2.65 -14.92
C PRO A 61 -7.73 -4.11 -14.52
N GLU A 62 -6.83 -4.97 -15.02
CA GLU A 62 -6.83 -6.37 -14.59
C GLU A 62 -6.29 -6.54 -13.16
N THR A 63 -5.48 -5.60 -12.70
CA THR A 63 -4.86 -5.65 -11.37
C THR A 63 -5.64 -4.82 -10.35
N TYR A 64 -6.06 -3.63 -10.74
CA TYR A 64 -6.70 -2.67 -9.85
C TYR A 64 -8.16 -2.50 -10.17
N PHE A 65 -8.97 -2.43 -9.14
CA PHE A 65 -10.42 -2.27 -9.34
C PHE A 65 -11.04 -1.58 -8.14
N THR A 66 -12.32 -1.29 -8.25
CA THR A 66 -13.10 -0.75 -7.13
C THR A 66 -14.33 -1.60 -6.99
N SER A 67 -15.00 -1.47 -5.86
CA SER A 67 -16.27 -2.14 -5.64
C SER A 67 -17.27 -1.13 -5.14
N GLU A 68 -18.54 -1.51 -5.21
CA GLU A 68 -19.61 -0.64 -4.75
C GLU A 68 -19.44 -0.28 -3.29
N HIS A 69 -19.02 -1.26 -2.49
CA HIS A 69 -18.82 -1.05 -1.06
C HIS A 69 -17.76 0.02 -0.77
N TYR A 70 -16.71 0.07 -1.59
CA TYR A 70 -15.61 1.00 -1.37
C TYR A 70 -15.60 2.18 -2.31
N ALA A 71 -16.66 2.36 -3.10
CA ALA A 71 -16.69 3.40 -4.13
C ALA A 71 -16.43 4.81 -3.60
N GLY A 72 -16.89 5.09 -2.39
CA GLY A 72 -16.71 6.40 -1.79
C GLY A 72 -15.44 6.57 -0.97
N PHE A 73 -14.61 5.54 -0.91
CA PHE A 73 -13.39 5.57 -0.09
C PHE A 73 -12.18 5.94 -0.94
N PRO A 74 -11.21 6.66 -0.37
CA PRO A 74 -9.96 6.95 -1.08
C PRO A 74 -9.06 5.71 -1.06
N CYS A 75 -9.37 4.77 -1.92
CA CYS A 75 -8.66 3.50 -1.95
C CYS A 75 -8.75 2.84 -3.31
N VAL A 76 -7.93 1.83 -3.49
CA VAL A 76 -8.02 0.94 -4.64
C VAL A 76 -7.97 -0.49 -4.11
N LEU A 77 -8.60 -1.40 -4.82
CA LEU A 77 -8.54 -2.82 -4.52
C LEU A 77 -7.57 -3.47 -5.50
N VAL A 78 -6.77 -4.39 -5.00
CA VAL A 78 -5.68 -4.98 -5.77
C VAL A 78 -5.84 -6.49 -5.79
N ARG A 79 -5.81 -7.06 -6.99
CA ARG A 79 -5.78 -8.52 -7.13
C ARG A 79 -4.34 -8.98 -6.98
N LEU A 80 -4.06 -9.68 -5.90
CA LEU A 80 -2.68 -10.12 -5.61
C LEU A 80 -2.15 -11.07 -6.67
N LYS A 81 -3.05 -11.72 -7.37
CA LYS A 81 -2.71 -12.61 -8.46
C LYS A 81 -1.98 -11.93 -9.60
N TRP A 82 -2.24 -10.67 -9.80
CA TRP A 82 -1.79 -9.95 -10.99
C TRP A 82 -0.78 -8.84 -10.71
N ILE A 83 -0.19 -8.80 -9.52
CA ILE A 83 0.75 -7.75 -9.18
C ILE A 83 2.11 -8.36 -8.83
N ALA A 84 3.17 -7.69 -9.25
CA ALA A 84 4.53 -8.10 -8.92
C ALA A 84 4.97 -7.48 -7.59
N ALA A 85 5.95 -8.10 -6.95
CA ALA A 85 6.41 -7.65 -5.65
C ALA A 85 6.93 -6.21 -5.67
N GLU A 86 7.66 -5.84 -6.72
CA GLU A 86 8.20 -4.49 -6.83
C GLU A 86 7.11 -3.45 -6.96
N GLU A 87 6.09 -3.76 -7.73
CA GLU A 87 4.95 -2.85 -7.87
C GLU A 87 4.20 -2.73 -6.56
N MET A 88 4.03 -3.84 -5.85
CA MET A 88 3.40 -3.82 -4.55
C MET A 88 4.20 -3.00 -3.55
N ARG A 89 5.52 -3.11 -3.57
CA ARG A 89 6.38 -2.32 -2.71
C ARG A 89 6.15 -0.82 -2.94
N ALA A 90 6.13 -0.42 -4.20
CA ALA A 90 5.92 0.98 -4.56
C ALA A 90 4.54 1.47 -4.12
N LEU A 91 3.53 0.64 -4.32
CA LEU A 91 2.16 0.97 -3.94
C LEU A 91 2.01 1.15 -2.43
N LEU A 92 2.55 0.21 -1.66
CA LEU A 92 2.48 0.27 -0.20
C LEU A 92 3.25 1.46 0.35
N THR A 93 4.42 1.75 -0.23
CA THR A 93 5.21 2.89 0.20
C THR A 93 4.45 4.19 -0.05
N HIS A 94 3.81 4.30 -1.21
CA HIS A 94 3.00 5.47 -1.52
C HIS A 94 1.84 5.64 -0.53
N ALA A 95 1.13 4.56 -0.25
CA ALA A 95 0.02 4.59 0.69
C ALA A 95 0.50 4.95 2.10
N TRP A 96 1.64 4.41 2.50
CA TRP A 96 2.25 4.71 3.78
C TRP A 96 2.60 6.21 3.87
N ARG A 97 3.19 6.78 2.80
CA ARG A 97 3.52 8.21 2.79
C ARG A 97 2.29 9.09 2.95
N LEU A 98 1.18 8.70 2.35
CA LEU A 98 -0.06 9.47 2.47
C LEU A 98 -0.60 9.50 3.89
N ASN A 99 -0.27 8.50 4.70
CA ASN A 99 -0.86 8.34 6.01
C ASN A 99 0.10 8.54 7.17
N ALA A 100 1.39 8.49 6.91
CA ALA A 100 2.39 8.72 7.94
C ALA A 100 2.53 10.22 8.23
N GLY A 101 2.91 10.55 9.46
CA GLY A 101 3.12 11.94 9.82
C GLY A 101 4.32 12.52 9.11
N VAL A 102 4.35 13.84 8.99
CA VAL A 102 5.40 14.55 8.26
C VAL A 102 6.79 14.20 8.77
N ARG A 103 6.96 14.10 10.07
CA ARG A 103 8.27 13.81 10.64
C ARG A 103 8.74 12.41 10.30
N ILE A 104 7.81 11.46 10.28
CA ILE A 104 8.14 10.08 9.97
C ILE A 104 8.57 9.96 8.51
N VAL A 105 7.84 10.62 7.62
CA VAL A 105 8.18 10.62 6.20
C VAL A 105 9.52 11.30 5.97
N ALA A 106 9.77 12.41 6.64
CA ALA A 106 11.03 13.13 6.50
C ALA A 106 12.22 12.27 6.96
N ALA A 107 12.05 11.56 8.06
CA ALA A 107 13.11 10.68 8.56
C ALA A 107 13.38 9.53 7.59
N PHE A 108 12.33 8.97 7.03
CA PHE A 108 12.45 7.91 6.04
C PHE A 108 13.21 8.40 4.81
N ASP A 109 12.87 9.58 4.32
CA ASP A 109 13.54 10.14 3.15
C ASP A 109 14.99 10.51 3.43
N ALA A 110 15.27 10.93 4.65
CA ALA A 110 16.64 11.27 5.03
C ALA A 110 17.55 10.03 5.00
N GLU A 111 17.01 8.87 5.29
CA GLU A 111 17.78 7.63 5.27
C GLU A 111 17.83 6.99 3.90
N ALA A 112 16.70 7.04 3.19
CA ALA A 112 16.58 6.39 1.89
C ALA A 112 17.58 6.91 0.86
N PRO A 113 17.81 8.21 0.77
CA PRO A 113 18.68 8.73 -0.30
C PRO A 113 20.12 8.33 -0.22
N THR A 114 20.53 7.72 0.85
CA THR A 114 21.91 7.24 0.90
C THR A 114 22.21 6.30 -0.24
N ASN A 115 21.18 5.76 -0.81
CA ASN A 115 21.33 4.83 -1.90
C ASN A 115 21.31 5.46 -3.23
N LEU A 116 20.97 6.69 -3.22
CA LEU A 116 20.74 7.28 -4.50
C LEU A 116 21.99 7.76 -5.09
N PRO A 117 22.11 7.79 -5.32
CA PRO A 117 22.71 8.22 -5.97
C PRO A 117 23.04 8.93 -6.61
N ALA A 118 22.97 8.67 -6.17
CA ALA A 118 23.09 8.86 -6.59
C ALA A 118 23.09 9.36 -7.35
N ALA A 119 23.07 9.55 -7.24
CA ALA A 119 22.95 9.78 -7.84
C ALA A 119 23.26 10.44 -8.26
N SER A 120 23.32 10.57 -8.02
CA SER A 120 23.57 10.92 -8.43
C SER A 120 23.77 11.25 -8.74
#